data_a690aa6a5dfab97339d94dc25ace8d80
#
_entry.id   a690aa6a5dfab97339d94dc25ace8d80
#
_cell.length_a   1.000
_cell.length_b   1.000
_cell.length_c   1.000
_cell.angle_alpha   90.00
_cell.angle_beta   90.00
_cell.angle_gamma   90.00
#
_symmetry.space_group_name_H-M   'P 1'
#
loop_
_entity.id
_entity.type
_entity.pdbx_description
1 polymer ?
#
loop_
_entity_poly.entity_id
_entity_poly.type
_entity_poly.pdbx_seq_one_letter_code
_entity_poly.pdbx_strand_id
1 'polypeptide(L)'
;MADEEIEGKGFVIKDRRRFTEEGEPKEETGPEEQAEEPKPRAREQAKERAKVEEKVTQETPFPEINFSTFIFSLNTSALLHLGEIPDPATGKQQEDLAMAKQTIDLIAMLQEKTRGNLAPDEENLVKHILYDLRLRYVQKAK
;
A
#
# COMPACT_ATOMS: atom_id res chain seq x y z
N MET A 1 52.48 5.85 20.19
CA MET A 1 51.34 6.76 20.51
C MET A 1 50.98 7.45 19.21
N ALA A 2 50.00 6.94 18.53
CA ALA A 2 49.46 7.55 17.33
C ALA A 2 48.03 8.00 17.65
N ASP A 3 47.85 9.32 17.77
CA ASP A 3 46.56 9.98 17.76
C ASP A 3 46.06 9.93 16.34
N GLU A 4 45.19 9.00 16.06
CA GLU A 4 44.43 8.97 14.82
C GLU A 4 43.20 9.85 14.99
N GLU A 5 43.32 11.12 14.61
CA GLU A 5 42.21 12.03 14.47
C GLU A 5 41.29 11.51 13.36
N ILE A 6 40.24 10.81 13.78
CA ILE A 6 39.14 10.48 12.89
C ILE A 6 38.28 11.74 12.77
N GLU A 7 38.48 12.54 11.73
CA GLU A 7 37.54 13.56 11.26
C GLU A 7 36.25 12.86 10.74
N GLY A 8 35.45 12.38 11.67
CA GLY A 8 34.09 12.00 11.39
C GLY A 8 33.26 13.28 11.30
N LYS A 9 32.65 13.55 10.14
CA LYS A 9 31.59 14.54 9.98
C LYS A 9 30.54 14.28 11.03
N GLY A 10 30.59 15.04 12.13
CA GLY A 10 29.76 14.85 13.30
C GLY A 10 28.28 14.96 12.99
N PHE A 11 27.60 13.89 13.20
CA PHE A 11 26.16 13.89 13.27
C PHE A 11 25.76 14.61 14.57
N VAL A 12 25.28 15.86 14.44
CA VAL A 12 24.82 16.63 15.60
C VAL A 12 23.44 16.16 15.98
N ILE A 13 23.37 15.30 17.00
CA ILE A 13 22.10 14.92 17.63
C ILE A 13 21.67 16.09 18.51
N LYS A 14 20.70 16.88 18.02
CA LYS A 14 20.06 17.93 18.80
C LYS A 14 19.06 17.26 19.74
N ASP A 15 19.44 17.12 21.00
CA ASP A 15 18.53 16.59 22.03
C ASP A 15 17.35 17.55 22.20
N ARG A 16 16.14 17.07 21.88
CA ARG A 16 14.88 17.82 21.97
C ARG A 16 14.11 17.55 23.26
N ARG A 17 14.77 17.03 24.29
CA ARG A 17 14.11 16.81 25.58
C ARG A 17 13.82 18.15 26.23
N ARG A 18 12.58 18.36 26.63
CA ARG A 18 12.08 19.58 27.29
C ARG A 18 12.54 19.72 28.75
N PHE A 19 13.11 18.67 29.31
CA PHE A 19 13.49 18.61 30.72
C PHE A 19 14.93 18.09 30.86
N THR A 20 15.65 18.60 31.86
CA THR A 20 16.93 18.02 32.30
C THR A 20 16.68 16.75 33.12
N GLU A 21 17.70 15.92 33.35
CA GLU A 21 17.58 14.68 34.11
C GLU A 21 17.11 14.90 35.57
N GLU A 22 17.18 16.13 36.08
CA GLU A 22 16.72 16.52 37.40
C GLU A 22 15.30 17.09 37.44
N GLY A 23 14.59 17.10 36.30
CA GLY A 23 13.18 17.46 36.24
C GLY A 23 12.85 18.95 36.20
N GLU A 24 13.84 19.82 36.03
CA GLU A 24 13.63 21.25 35.91
C GLU A 24 13.43 21.69 34.43
N PRO A 25 12.53 22.66 34.16
CA PRO A 25 12.33 23.17 32.81
C PRO A 25 13.56 23.99 32.37
N LYS A 26 14.08 23.65 31.18
CA LYS A 26 15.19 24.34 30.56
C LYS A 26 14.74 25.71 30.09
N GLU A 27 15.20 26.80 30.70
CA GLU A 27 14.95 28.17 30.25
C GLU A 27 15.66 28.38 28.90
N GLU A 28 14.89 28.64 27.85
CA GLU A 28 15.37 29.02 26.53
C GLU A 28 15.72 30.52 26.55
N THR A 29 16.98 30.85 26.70
CA THR A 29 17.51 32.15 26.30
C THR A 29 18.07 32.02 24.89
N GLY A 30 17.23 32.27 23.89
CA GLY A 30 17.61 32.41 22.49
C GLY A 30 16.88 33.61 21.87
N PRO A 31 17.50 34.33 20.92
CA PRO A 31 16.95 35.57 20.38
C PRO A 31 15.65 35.27 19.62
N GLU A 32 14.67 36.17 19.81
CA GLU A 32 13.42 36.24 19.08
C GLU A 32 13.66 36.32 17.56
N GLU A 33 13.53 35.19 16.89
CA GLU A 33 13.31 35.15 15.45
C GLU A 33 11.80 35.06 15.24
N GLN A 34 11.24 36.11 14.64
CA GLN A 34 9.83 36.26 14.35
C GLN A 34 9.33 35.05 13.56
N ALA A 35 8.59 34.18 14.24
CA ALA A 35 7.87 33.10 13.58
C ALA A 35 6.74 33.72 12.76
N GLU A 36 6.90 33.78 11.44
CA GLU A 36 5.78 33.99 10.52
C GLU A 36 4.73 32.91 10.81
N GLU A 37 3.55 33.33 11.17
CA GLU A 37 2.38 32.46 11.33
C GLU A 37 2.16 31.65 10.03
N PRO A 38 2.07 30.34 10.08
CA PRO A 38 1.77 29.55 8.88
C PRO A 38 0.39 29.91 8.37
N LYS A 39 0.34 30.37 7.11
CA LYS A 39 -0.86 30.77 6.38
C LYS A 39 -1.98 29.71 6.55
N PRO A 40 -3.24 30.13 6.68
CA PRO A 40 -4.37 29.23 6.97
C PRO A 40 -4.51 28.02 6.03
N ARG A 41 -4.02 28.11 4.81
CA ARG A 41 -4.02 27.01 3.82
C ARG A 41 -3.15 25.81 4.23
N ALA A 42 -2.05 26.02 4.97
CA ALA A 42 -1.20 24.92 5.43
C ALA A 42 -1.84 24.14 6.60
N ARG A 43 -2.65 24.81 7.42
CA ARG A 43 -3.42 24.17 8.51
C ARG A 43 -4.59 23.33 8.01
N GLU A 44 -5.25 23.78 6.93
CA GLU A 44 -6.33 23.01 6.30
C GLU A 44 -5.82 21.74 5.63
N GLN A 45 -4.71 21.85 4.89
CA GLN A 45 -4.07 20.69 4.25
C GLN A 45 -3.50 19.69 5.26
N ALA A 46 -2.98 20.15 6.39
CA ALA A 46 -2.52 19.27 7.46
C ALA A 46 -3.68 18.54 8.17
N LYS A 47 -4.82 19.24 8.34
CA LYS A 47 -6.04 18.64 8.90
C LYS A 47 -6.72 17.66 7.93
N GLU A 48 -6.65 17.94 6.65
CA GLU A 48 -7.20 17.08 5.60
C GLU A 48 -6.34 15.81 5.43
N ARG A 49 -5.02 15.94 5.49
CA ARG A 49 -4.09 14.79 5.51
C ARG A 49 -4.24 13.93 6.76
N ALA A 50 -4.35 14.53 7.95
CA ALA A 50 -4.59 13.79 9.18
C ALA A 50 -5.95 13.08 9.17
N LYS A 51 -6.97 13.69 8.54
CA LYS A 51 -8.31 13.09 8.41
C LYS A 51 -8.36 11.97 7.36
N VAL A 52 -7.47 12.01 6.35
CA VAL A 52 -7.29 10.94 5.36
C VAL A 52 -6.50 9.79 5.98
N GLU A 53 -5.45 10.07 6.77
CA GLU A 53 -4.70 9.03 7.48
C GLU A 53 -5.55 8.36 8.57
N GLU A 54 -6.38 9.10 9.30
CA GLU A 54 -7.30 8.55 10.30
C GLU A 54 -8.42 7.71 9.67
N LYS A 55 -8.79 7.99 8.41
CA LYS A 55 -9.76 7.19 7.65
C LYS A 55 -9.15 5.90 7.07
N VAL A 56 -7.84 5.86 6.87
CA VAL A 56 -7.11 4.67 6.39
C VAL A 56 -6.81 3.70 7.53
N THR A 57 -6.74 4.19 8.77
CA THR A 57 -6.55 3.35 9.98
C THR A 57 -7.86 2.88 10.61
N GLN A 58 -9.03 3.28 10.08
CA GLN A 58 -10.25 2.55 10.41
C GLN A 58 -10.13 1.18 9.74
N GLU A 59 -9.87 0.18 10.56
CA GLU A 59 -9.92 -1.22 10.24
C GLU A 59 -11.18 -1.49 9.41
N THR A 60 -11.04 -1.46 8.07
CA THR A 60 -12.05 -2.07 7.23
C THR A 60 -12.01 -3.54 7.63
N PRO A 61 -13.09 -4.09 8.22
CA PRO A 61 -13.09 -5.49 8.59
C PRO A 61 -12.70 -6.28 7.35
N PHE A 62 -11.69 -7.13 7.49
CA PHE A 62 -11.29 -7.99 6.39
C PHE A 62 -12.54 -8.68 5.83
N PRO A 63 -12.73 -8.69 4.52
CA PRO A 63 -13.87 -9.36 3.92
C PRO A 63 -13.89 -10.82 4.38
N GLU A 64 -15.07 -11.33 4.65
CA GLU A 64 -15.22 -12.73 5.05
C GLU A 64 -14.53 -13.67 4.05
N ILE A 65 -13.79 -14.62 4.59
CA ILE A 65 -13.09 -15.62 3.77
C ILE A 65 -14.14 -16.60 3.23
N ASN A 66 -14.45 -16.45 1.96
CA ASN A 66 -15.30 -17.38 1.21
C ASN A 66 -14.72 -17.60 -0.20
N PHE A 67 -15.29 -18.53 -0.94
CA PHE A 67 -14.79 -18.85 -2.27
C PHE A 67 -14.83 -17.64 -3.21
N SER A 68 -15.88 -16.85 -3.17
CA SER A 68 -16.02 -15.66 -4.01
C SER A 68 -14.94 -14.62 -3.73
N THR A 69 -14.67 -14.31 -2.46
CA THR A 69 -13.60 -13.35 -2.09
C THR A 69 -12.21 -13.86 -2.47
N PHE A 70 -11.98 -15.16 -2.40
CA PHE A 70 -10.75 -15.78 -2.87
C PHE A 70 -10.59 -15.64 -4.39
N ILE A 71 -11.63 -15.94 -5.17
CA ILE A 71 -11.60 -15.76 -6.63
C ILE A 71 -11.42 -14.29 -7.02
N PHE A 72 -12.03 -13.34 -6.31
CA PHE A 72 -11.81 -11.91 -6.52
C PHE A 72 -10.37 -11.49 -6.26
N SER A 73 -9.70 -12.05 -5.26
CA SER A 73 -8.29 -11.77 -5.01
C SER A 73 -7.39 -12.24 -6.15
N LEU A 74 -7.66 -13.41 -6.70
CA LEU A 74 -6.95 -13.92 -7.88
C LEU A 74 -7.24 -13.10 -9.14
N ASN A 75 -8.48 -12.66 -9.31
CA ASN A 75 -8.85 -11.75 -10.41
C ASN A 75 -8.08 -10.43 -10.32
N THR A 76 -8.01 -9.83 -9.15
CA THR A 76 -7.23 -8.60 -8.93
C THR A 76 -5.74 -8.82 -9.23
N SER A 77 -5.17 -9.94 -8.81
CA SER A 77 -3.80 -10.31 -9.12
C SER A 77 -3.58 -10.47 -10.64
N ALA A 78 -4.50 -11.11 -11.34
CA ALA A 78 -4.42 -11.23 -12.79
C ALA A 78 -4.48 -9.88 -13.51
N LEU A 79 -5.38 -8.98 -13.10
CA LEU A 79 -5.49 -7.62 -13.65
C LEU A 79 -4.24 -6.78 -13.38
N LEU A 80 -3.60 -6.96 -12.22
CA LEU A 80 -2.35 -6.34 -11.90
C LEU A 80 -1.24 -6.81 -12.87
N HIS A 81 -1.11 -8.11 -13.08
CA HIS A 81 -0.15 -8.67 -14.02
C HIS A 81 -0.45 -8.35 -15.49
N LEU A 82 -1.71 -8.11 -15.83
CA LEU A 82 -2.09 -7.57 -17.15
C LEU A 82 -1.78 -6.07 -17.31
N GLY A 83 -1.35 -5.40 -16.24
CA GLY A 83 -1.11 -3.95 -16.25
C GLY A 83 -2.38 -3.10 -16.35
N GLU A 84 -3.55 -3.66 -16.03
CA GLU A 84 -4.83 -2.93 -16.03
C GLU A 84 -4.99 -2.06 -14.77
N ILE A 85 -4.40 -2.48 -13.67
CA ILE A 85 -4.39 -1.77 -12.40
C ILE A 85 -2.94 -1.55 -11.92
N PRO A 86 -2.66 -0.40 -11.28
CA PRO A 86 -1.33 -0.14 -10.73
C PRO A 86 -1.05 -1.05 -9.51
N ASP A 87 0.21 -1.43 -9.35
CA ASP A 87 0.67 -2.14 -8.17
C ASP A 87 0.52 -1.23 -6.93
N PRO A 88 -0.22 -1.65 -5.90
CA PRO A 88 -0.42 -0.86 -4.69
C PRO A 88 0.87 -0.58 -3.91
N ALA A 89 1.91 -1.40 -4.07
CA ALA A 89 3.19 -1.22 -3.39
C ALA A 89 4.08 -0.19 -4.09
N THR A 90 4.07 -0.15 -5.43
CA THR A 90 4.96 0.71 -6.23
C THR A 90 4.24 1.87 -6.91
N GLY A 91 2.91 1.83 -6.99
CA GLY A 91 2.08 2.78 -7.74
C GLY A 91 2.28 2.75 -9.25
N LYS A 92 3.05 1.79 -9.76
CA LYS A 92 3.37 1.65 -11.18
C LYS A 92 2.53 0.55 -11.83
N GLN A 93 2.13 0.77 -13.06
CA GLN A 93 1.57 -0.29 -13.90
C GLN A 93 2.74 -1.09 -14.48
N GLN A 94 2.78 -2.37 -14.16
CA GLN A 94 3.73 -3.31 -14.72
C GLN A 94 2.97 -4.45 -15.39
N GLU A 95 3.32 -4.74 -16.63
CA GLU A 95 2.74 -5.84 -17.37
C GLU A 95 3.68 -7.05 -17.30
N ASP A 96 3.14 -8.17 -16.82
CA ASP A 96 3.80 -9.48 -16.82
C ASP A 96 2.81 -10.53 -17.33
N LEU A 97 2.84 -10.75 -18.63
CA LEU A 97 1.94 -11.68 -19.32
C LEU A 97 2.16 -13.12 -18.89
N ALA A 98 3.37 -13.49 -18.46
CA ALA A 98 3.65 -14.84 -17.98
C ALA A 98 2.93 -15.10 -16.64
N MET A 99 3.03 -14.17 -15.70
CA MET A 99 2.33 -14.24 -14.42
C MET A 99 0.81 -14.09 -14.59
N ALA A 100 0.35 -13.25 -15.50
CA ALA A 100 -1.05 -13.13 -15.84
C ALA A 100 -1.63 -14.46 -16.34
N LYS A 101 -0.93 -15.11 -17.28
CA LYS A 101 -1.31 -16.44 -17.80
C LYS A 101 -1.36 -17.47 -16.69
N GLN A 102 -0.36 -17.52 -15.84
CA GLN A 102 -0.30 -18.47 -14.72
C GLN A 102 -1.47 -18.26 -13.76
N THR A 103 -1.84 -17.03 -13.45
CA THR A 103 -2.98 -16.75 -12.59
C THR A 103 -4.30 -17.14 -13.23
N ILE A 104 -4.47 -16.92 -14.53
CA ILE A 104 -5.65 -17.36 -15.29
C ILE A 104 -5.77 -18.90 -15.31
N ASP A 105 -4.66 -19.58 -15.55
CA ASP A 105 -4.61 -21.06 -15.54
C ASP A 105 -4.92 -21.62 -14.15
N LEU A 106 -4.48 -20.92 -13.07
CA LEU A 106 -4.81 -21.26 -11.68
C LEU A 106 -6.32 -21.17 -11.42
N ILE A 107 -6.97 -20.09 -11.86
CA ILE A 107 -8.44 -19.95 -11.72
C ILE A 107 -9.17 -21.03 -12.53
N ALA A 108 -8.68 -21.36 -13.71
CA ALA A 108 -9.25 -22.43 -14.55
C ALA A 108 -9.13 -23.80 -13.88
N MET A 109 -7.97 -24.09 -13.29
CA MET A 109 -7.77 -25.32 -12.50
C MET A 109 -8.69 -25.38 -11.30
N LEU A 110 -8.88 -24.28 -10.57
CA LEU A 110 -9.81 -24.21 -9.45
C LEU A 110 -11.25 -24.47 -9.89
N GLN A 111 -11.70 -23.89 -11.01
CA GLN A 111 -13.03 -24.14 -11.57
C GLN A 111 -13.24 -25.63 -11.83
N GLU A 112 -12.25 -26.30 -12.38
CA GLU A 112 -12.32 -27.73 -12.68
C GLU A 112 -12.35 -28.58 -11.40
N LYS A 113 -11.47 -28.28 -10.43
CA LYS A 113 -11.36 -28.99 -9.16
C LYS A 113 -12.55 -28.82 -8.22
N THR A 114 -13.28 -27.71 -8.35
CA THR A 114 -14.46 -27.40 -7.53
C THR A 114 -15.79 -27.72 -8.23
N ARG A 115 -15.73 -28.31 -9.41
CA ARG A 115 -16.92 -28.65 -10.21
C ARG A 115 -17.91 -29.51 -9.40
N GLY A 116 -19.17 -29.07 -9.34
CA GLY A 116 -20.22 -29.71 -8.58
C GLY A 116 -20.25 -29.40 -7.09
N ASN A 117 -19.28 -28.59 -6.60
CA ASN A 117 -19.16 -28.20 -5.20
C ASN A 117 -19.36 -26.69 -4.97
N LEU A 118 -19.72 -25.96 -6.01
CA LEU A 118 -19.97 -24.52 -5.97
C LEU A 118 -21.45 -24.21 -5.95
N ALA A 119 -21.81 -23.12 -5.25
CA ALA A 119 -23.14 -22.52 -5.42
C ALA A 119 -23.30 -21.99 -6.86
N PRO A 120 -24.55 -21.89 -7.40
CA PRO A 120 -24.77 -21.38 -8.76
C PRO A 120 -24.16 -20.02 -9.02
N ASP A 121 -24.20 -19.12 -8.03
CA ASP A 121 -23.61 -17.77 -8.12
C ASP A 121 -22.08 -17.81 -8.18
N GLU A 122 -21.45 -18.69 -7.42
CA GLU A 122 -19.99 -18.90 -7.43
C GLU A 122 -19.53 -19.49 -8.77
N GLU A 123 -20.29 -20.44 -9.31
CA GLU A 123 -19.97 -21.03 -10.61
C GLU A 123 -20.07 -19.99 -11.74
N ASN A 124 -21.11 -19.16 -11.74
CA ASN A 124 -21.25 -18.07 -12.69
C ASN A 124 -20.16 -17.03 -12.56
N LEU A 125 -19.78 -16.66 -11.32
CA LEU A 125 -18.70 -15.72 -11.04
C LEU A 125 -17.38 -16.20 -11.66
N VAL A 126 -16.98 -17.45 -11.43
CA VAL A 126 -15.73 -17.99 -11.98
C VAL A 126 -15.75 -18.01 -13.51
N LYS A 127 -16.87 -18.41 -14.10
CA LYS A 127 -17.04 -18.41 -15.58
C LYS A 127 -16.87 -17.02 -16.17
N HIS A 128 -17.50 -16.00 -15.58
CA HIS A 128 -17.39 -14.61 -16.05
C HIS A 128 -15.98 -14.07 -15.90
N ILE A 129 -15.35 -14.29 -14.76
CA ILE A 129 -13.98 -13.84 -14.51
C ILE A 129 -12.99 -14.48 -15.48
N LEU A 130 -13.08 -15.80 -15.70
CA LEU A 130 -12.22 -16.50 -16.65
C LEU A 130 -12.41 -15.99 -18.08
N TYR A 131 -13.65 -15.75 -18.49
CA TYR A 131 -13.94 -15.21 -19.81
C TYR A 131 -13.31 -13.83 -20.01
N ASP A 132 -13.54 -12.93 -19.07
CA ASP A 132 -13.02 -11.55 -19.12
C ASP A 132 -11.48 -11.53 -19.11
N LEU A 133 -10.86 -12.25 -18.20
CA LEU A 133 -9.40 -12.31 -18.09
C LEU A 133 -8.74 -12.91 -19.35
N ARG A 134 -9.32 -13.96 -19.94
CA ARG A 134 -8.81 -14.55 -21.18
C ARG A 134 -8.94 -13.59 -22.35
N LEU A 135 -10.03 -12.84 -22.44
CA LEU A 135 -10.22 -11.83 -23.46
C LEU A 135 -9.16 -10.74 -23.37
N ARG A 136 -8.95 -10.19 -22.15
CA ARG A 136 -7.94 -9.17 -21.87
C ARG A 136 -6.51 -9.69 -22.16
N TYR A 137 -6.22 -10.91 -21.74
CA TYR A 137 -4.93 -11.54 -22.02
C TYR A 137 -4.65 -11.63 -23.51
N VAL A 138 -5.60 -12.08 -24.32
CA VAL A 138 -5.44 -12.17 -25.78
C VAL A 138 -5.24 -10.80 -26.42
N GLN A 139 -5.92 -9.77 -25.93
CA GLN A 139 -5.73 -8.40 -26.40
C GLN A 139 -4.32 -7.85 -26.10
N LYS A 140 -3.78 -8.20 -24.95
CA LYS A 140 -2.43 -7.79 -24.53
C LYS A 140 -1.32 -8.62 -25.17
N ALA A 141 -1.55 -9.90 -25.39
CA ALA A 141 -0.58 -10.83 -25.99
C ALA A 141 -0.40 -10.67 -27.52
N LYS A 142 -1.15 -9.80 -28.14
CA LYS A 142 -0.96 -9.41 -29.55
C LYS A 142 0.18 -8.38 -29.70
#